data_72065e69176257095e082b2ca91f11f6
#
_entry.id   72065e69176257095e082b2ca91f11f6
#
_cell.length_a   1.000
_cell.length_b   1.000
_cell.length_c   1.000
_cell.angle_alpha   90.00
_cell.angle_beta   90.00
_cell.angle_gamma   90.00
#
_symmetry.space_group_name_H-M   'P 1'
#
loop_
_entity.id
_entity.type
_entity.pdbx_description
1 polymer ?
#
loop_
_entity_poly.entity_id
_entity_poly.type
_entity_poly.pdbx_seq_one_letter_code
_entity_poly.pdbx_strand_id
1 'polypeptide(L)'
;MQNYLFTSESVSEGHPDKMADQISDAVLDEILRQDPKGRVAAETLITTGMCIVAGEITTTANFSVSDIARKVIQNIGYDSSEKGFDYKTCAVLSTLDKQSPDIAMGVDDGAQKEQGAGDQGIMFGYATNETKECMPLTLDLSHKLLQYLAQKRKTNAVSFLRPDSKSQVTVEYVGGVAKRVDAVVISTQHSEDVTQATLKEFIMDQVISEIIPAHLLDKNTKFYINPTGRFVIGGPQGDCGLTGRKIIVDTYGGHGAHGGGAFSGKDPSKVDRSAAYAARHVAKNIVAAGFAEKCLVQLAYAIGVAEPVSVMVNDYGTSKVGGDKLSTAVKALWGLKPAQITEHYDLLKPRYSVTAAYGHFGRTTPEFTWEKLDKVDALKDYFSK
;
A
#
# COMPACT_ATOMS: atom_id res chain seq x y z
N MET A 1 21.17 14.60 17.36
CA MET A 1 19.87 14.11 16.80
C MET A 1 18.77 14.58 17.73
N GLN A 2 17.63 15.03 17.17
CA GLN A 2 16.51 15.54 17.99
C GLN A 2 15.70 14.39 18.59
N ASN A 3 15.08 14.64 19.75
CA ASN A 3 14.03 13.79 20.31
C ASN A 3 12.68 14.27 19.76
N TYR A 4 11.83 13.36 19.32
CA TYR A 4 10.54 13.70 18.74
C TYR A 4 9.55 12.54 18.86
N LEU A 5 8.27 12.85 18.73
CA LEU A 5 7.20 11.87 18.52
C LEU A 5 6.87 11.81 17.04
N PHE A 6 6.68 10.61 16.51
CA PHE A 6 6.18 10.41 15.15
C PHE A 6 5.01 9.44 15.14
N THR A 7 4.05 9.71 14.27
CA THR A 7 2.80 8.95 14.21
C THR A 7 2.54 8.50 12.79
N SER A 8 2.18 7.24 12.62
CA SER A 8 1.60 6.71 11.39
C SER A 8 0.23 6.12 11.66
N GLU A 9 -0.61 6.09 10.63
CA GLU A 9 -1.93 5.48 10.68
C GLU A 9 -2.09 4.36 9.66
N SER A 10 -3.06 3.50 9.90
CA SER A 10 -3.55 2.50 8.95
C SER A 10 -5.06 2.43 8.97
N VAL A 11 -5.64 1.90 7.91
CA VAL A 11 -7.06 1.58 7.82
C VAL A 11 -7.25 0.15 7.35
N SER A 12 -8.34 -0.49 7.79
CA SER A 12 -8.63 -1.89 7.45
C SER A 12 -9.12 -2.06 6.02
N GLU A 13 -9.17 -3.32 5.58
CA GLU A 13 -9.76 -3.72 4.31
C GLU A 13 -11.24 -3.29 4.15
N GLY A 14 -11.96 -3.08 5.26
CA GLY A 14 -13.36 -2.64 5.27
C GLY A 14 -13.55 -1.13 5.31
N HIS A 15 -12.47 -0.34 5.37
CA HIS A 15 -12.56 1.11 5.20
C HIS A 15 -12.99 1.46 3.76
N PRO A 16 -13.89 2.42 3.53
CA PRO A 16 -14.43 2.70 2.20
C PRO A 16 -13.37 2.96 1.12
N ASP A 17 -12.33 3.75 1.41
CA ASP A 17 -11.25 4.00 0.46
C ASP A 17 -10.49 2.70 0.13
N LYS A 18 -10.28 1.81 1.10
CA LYS A 18 -9.59 0.53 0.85
C LYS A 18 -10.50 -0.50 0.17
N MET A 19 -11.81 -0.41 0.35
CA MET A 19 -12.76 -1.17 -0.47
C MET A 19 -12.67 -0.75 -1.94
N ALA A 20 -12.60 0.55 -2.22
CA ALA A 20 -12.42 1.09 -3.56
C ALA A 20 -11.12 0.60 -4.20
N ASP A 21 -10.00 0.67 -3.48
CA ASP A 21 -8.71 0.16 -3.94
C ASP A 21 -8.76 -1.35 -4.27
N GLN A 22 -9.35 -2.16 -3.40
CA GLN A 22 -9.49 -3.60 -3.60
C GLN A 22 -10.36 -3.95 -4.81
N ILE A 23 -11.43 -3.20 -5.07
CA ILE A 23 -12.29 -3.40 -6.25
C ILE A 23 -11.51 -3.06 -7.53
N SER A 24 -10.82 -1.93 -7.55
CA SER A 24 -10.01 -1.49 -8.69
C SER A 24 -8.88 -2.47 -9.01
N ASP A 25 -8.18 -2.99 -8.00
CA ASP A 25 -7.13 -4.01 -8.19
C ASP A 25 -7.69 -5.39 -8.55
N ALA A 26 -8.89 -5.73 -8.10
CA ALA A 26 -9.55 -6.97 -8.52
C ALA A 26 -9.96 -6.94 -10.00
N VAL A 27 -10.37 -5.78 -10.51
CA VAL A 27 -10.62 -5.58 -11.96
C VAL A 27 -9.31 -5.75 -12.74
N LEU A 28 -8.22 -5.15 -12.28
CA LEU A 28 -6.90 -5.30 -12.89
C LEU A 28 -6.45 -6.77 -12.92
N ASP A 29 -6.54 -7.48 -11.80
CA ASP A 29 -6.13 -8.89 -11.70
C ASP A 29 -6.96 -9.80 -12.62
N GLU A 30 -8.27 -9.55 -12.75
CA GLU A 30 -9.13 -10.31 -13.66
C GLU A 30 -8.72 -10.12 -15.12
N ILE A 31 -8.39 -8.88 -15.50
CA ILE A 31 -7.94 -8.57 -16.85
C ILE A 31 -6.58 -9.23 -17.13
N LEU A 32 -5.59 -9.02 -16.25
CA LEU A 32 -4.25 -9.57 -16.47
C LEU A 32 -4.21 -11.11 -16.51
N ARG A 33 -5.17 -11.79 -15.85
CA ARG A 33 -5.28 -13.25 -15.92
C ARG A 33 -5.64 -13.73 -17.33
N GLN A 34 -6.43 -12.96 -18.08
CA GLN A 34 -6.90 -13.31 -19.42
C GLN A 34 -6.09 -12.62 -20.52
N ASP A 35 -5.63 -11.41 -20.25
CA ASP A 35 -4.90 -10.54 -21.17
C ASP A 35 -3.74 -9.83 -20.43
N PRO A 36 -2.54 -10.44 -20.34
CA PRO A 36 -1.40 -9.86 -19.66
C PRO A 36 -0.93 -8.52 -20.22
N LYS A 37 -1.33 -8.17 -21.45
CA LYS A 37 -1.01 -6.89 -22.11
C LYS A 37 -2.15 -5.87 -22.01
N GLY A 38 -3.23 -6.18 -21.30
CA GLY A 38 -4.33 -5.26 -21.08
C GLY A 38 -3.87 -3.94 -20.46
N ARG A 39 -4.41 -2.82 -20.95
CA ARG A 39 -4.19 -1.49 -20.41
C ARG A 39 -5.35 -1.15 -19.49
N VAL A 40 -5.05 -0.84 -18.22
CA VAL A 40 -6.07 -0.65 -17.17
C VAL A 40 -5.75 0.59 -16.38
N ALA A 41 -6.74 1.46 -16.29
CA ALA A 41 -6.82 2.56 -15.34
C ALA A 41 -8.25 2.55 -14.78
N ALA A 42 -8.47 1.80 -13.70
CA ALA A 42 -9.79 1.61 -13.09
C ALA A 42 -9.85 2.33 -11.75
N GLU A 43 -10.81 3.21 -11.60
CA GLU A 43 -11.09 3.94 -10.37
C GLU A 43 -12.47 3.57 -9.84
N THR A 44 -12.59 3.45 -8.53
CA THR A 44 -13.83 3.07 -7.87
C THR A 44 -14.24 4.17 -6.90
N LEU A 45 -15.54 4.52 -6.92
CA LEU A 45 -16.23 5.27 -5.88
C LEU A 45 -17.22 4.33 -5.18
N ILE A 46 -17.21 4.31 -3.86
CA ILE A 46 -18.15 3.52 -3.07
C ILE A 46 -18.76 4.39 -1.97
N THR A 47 -20.08 4.32 -1.83
CA THR A 47 -20.86 5.07 -0.82
C THR A 47 -22.09 4.28 -0.45
N THR A 48 -22.98 4.84 0.39
CA THR A 48 -24.19 4.17 0.86
C THR A 48 -24.96 3.51 -0.29
N GLY A 49 -25.03 2.17 -0.27
CA GLY A 49 -25.82 1.38 -1.21
C GLY A 49 -25.30 1.35 -2.66
N MET A 50 -24.15 1.95 -2.98
CA MET A 50 -23.68 2.10 -4.35
C MET A 50 -22.17 1.94 -4.50
N CYS A 51 -21.76 1.29 -5.59
CA CYS A 51 -20.40 1.19 -6.08
C CYS A 51 -20.36 1.60 -7.55
N ILE A 52 -19.47 2.50 -7.92
CA ILE A 52 -19.24 2.92 -9.31
C ILE A 52 -17.78 2.61 -9.66
N VAL A 53 -17.56 1.91 -10.77
CA VAL A 53 -16.25 1.69 -11.36
C VAL A 53 -16.17 2.45 -12.68
N ALA A 54 -15.22 3.37 -12.77
CA ALA A 54 -15.01 4.23 -13.94
C ALA A 54 -13.54 4.14 -14.39
N GLY A 55 -13.24 4.57 -15.60
CA GLY A 55 -11.87 4.67 -16.10
C GLY A 55 -11.71 4.19 -17.53
N GLU A 56 -10.46 3.96 -17.93
CA GLU A 56 -10.09 3.57 -19.28
C GLU A 56 -9.46 2.17 -19.29
N ILE A 57 -10.04 1.27 -20.07
CA ILE A 57 -9.60 -0.11 -20.20
C ILE A 57 -9.54 -0.51 -21.68
N THR A 58 -8.36 -0.94 -22.13
CA THR A 58 -8.17 -1.55 -23.44
C THR A 58 -7.70 -2.98 -23.24
N THR A 59 -8.56 -3.96 -23.54
CA THR A 59 -8.29 -5.37 -23.32
C THR A 59 -9.10 -6.26 -24.25
N THR A 60 -8.63 -7.50 -24.42
CA THR A 60 -9.38 -8.60 -25.04
C THR A 60 -10.10 -9.48 -24.01
N ALA A 61 -9.89 -9.24 -22.71
CA ALA A 61 -10.52 -10.00 -21.65
C ALA A 61 -12.04 -9.79 -21.60
N ASN A 62 -12.76 -10.83 -21.23
CA ASN A 62 -14.19 -10.79 -20.95
C ASN A 62 -14.44 -10.86 -19.44
N PHE A 63 -15.02 -9.84 -18.85
CA PHE A 63 -15.22 -9.75 -17.40
C PHE A 63 -16.51 -8.97 -17.04
N SER A 64 -17.00 -9.27 -15.84
CA SER A 64 -18.15 -8.55 -15.26
C SER A 64 -17.71 -7.71 -14.07
N VAL A 65 -17.73 -6.39 -14.22
CA VAL A 65 -17.43 -5.47 -13.12
C VAL A 65 -18.33 -5.72 -11.92
N SER A 66 -19.61 -5.99 -12.15
CA SER A 66 -20.58 -6.25 -11.09
C SER A 66 -20.21 -7.48 -10.26
N ASP A 67 -19.81 -8.57 -10.93
CA ASP A 67 -19.46 -9.81 -10.22
C ASP A 67 -18.16 -9.66 -9.43
N ILE A 68 -17.17 -8.97 -10.01
CA ILE A 68 -15.89 -8.67 -9.35
C ILE A 68 -16.13 -7.82 -8.10
N ALA A 69 -16.84 -6.69 -8.24
CA ALA A 69 -17.10 -5.80 -7.11
C ALA A 69 -17.88 -6.50 -5.99
N ARG A 70 -18.94 -7.24 -6.31
CA ARG A 70 -19.73 -8.01 -5.33
C ARG A 70 -18.88 -9.04 -4.60
N LYS A 71 -18.02 -9.77 -5.31
CA LYS A 71 -17.11 -10.77 -4.71
C LYS A 71 -16.13 -10.11 -3.74
N VAL A 72 -15.54 -8.98 -4.10
CA VAL A 72 -14.65 -8.21 -3.20
C VAL A 72 -15.39 -7.75 -1.96
N ILE A 73 -16.56 -7.13 -2.11
CA ILE A 73 -17.39 -6.64 -1.00
C ILE A 73 -17.77 -7.79 -0.05
N GLN A 74 -18.14 -8.96 -0.62
CA GLN A 74 -18.44 -10.16 0.14
C GLN A 74 -17.24 -10.68 0.93
N ASN A 75 -16.05 -10.75 0.28
CA ASN A 75 -14.82 -11.24 0.90
C ASN A 75 -14.31 -10.33 2.04
N ILE A 76 -14.57 -9.03 1.93
CA ILE A 76 -14.32 -8.06 3.00
C ILE A 76 -15.23 -8.34 4.20
N GLY A 77 -16.46 -8.83 3.96
CA GLY A 77 -17.40 -9.20 5.02
C GLY A 77 -18.62 -8.27 5.12
N TYR A 78 -18.90 -7.47 4.09
CA TYR A 78 -20.16 -6.72 3.96
C TYR A 78 -21.20 -7.60 3.26
N ASP A 79 -21.82 -8.47 4.04
CA ASP A 79 -22.73 -9.53 3.60
C ASP A 79 -24.17 -9.37 4.13
N SER A 80 -24.43 -8.26 4.82
CA SER A 80 -25.73 -7.92 5.40
C SER A 80 -25.90 -6.41 5.54
N SER A 81 -27.11 -5.93 5.32
CA SER A 81 -27.49 -4.52 5.55
C SER A 81 -27.27 -4.05 6.99
N GLU A 82 -27.30 -4.95 7.98
CA GLU A 82 -27.00 -4.66 9.37
C GLU A 82 -25.54 -4.18 9.59
N LYS A 83 -24.64 -4.54 8.66
CA LYS A 83 -23.24 -4.08 8.67
C LYS A 83 -23.05 -2.72 7.98
N GLY A 84 -24.13 -2.13 7.46
CA GLY A 84 -24.15 -0.86 6.75
C GLY A 84 -23.93 -0.96 5.25
N PHE A 85 -23.58 -2.16 4.73
CA PHE A 85 -23.43 -2.42 3.30
C PHE A 85 -23.66 -3.91 2.99
N ASP A 86 -24.25 -4.22 1.84
CA ASP A 86 -24.54 -5.60 1.44
C ASP A 86 -24.20 -5.82 -0.03
N TYR A 87 -23.31 -6.78 -0.30
CA TYR A 87 -22.87 -7.12 -1.65
C TYR A 87 -23.99 -7.59 -2.57
N LYS A 88 -25.09 -8.14 -2.02
CA LYS A 88 -26.24 -8.63 -2.80
C LYS A 88 -27.10 -7.50 -3.31
N THR A 89 -27.30 -6.46 -2.49
CA THR A 89 -28.32 -5.45 -2.71
C THR A 89 -27.77 -4.10 -3.15
N CYS A 90 -26.46 -3.85 -3.01
CA CYS A 90 -25.86 -2.59 -3.47
C CYS A 90 -25.99 -2.44 -5.00
N ALA A 91 -26.18 -1.22 -5.46
CA ALA A 91 -26.07 -0.90 -6.88
C ALA A 91 -24.59 -0.98 -7.30
N VAL A 92 -24.31 -1.62 -8.43
CA VAL A 92 -22.99 -1.60 -9.06
C VAL A 92 -23.15 -1.02 -10.46
N LEU A 93 -22.50 0.12 -10.69
CA LEU A 93 -22.49 0.83 -11.96
C LEU A 93 -21.08 0.79 -12.55
N SER A 94 -20.98 0.81 -13.88
CA SER A 94 -19.70 0.93 -14.56
C SER A 94 -19.78 1.88 -15.74
N THR A 95 -18.71 2.70 -15.90
CA THR A 95 -18.50 3.55 -17.07
C THR A 95 -17.03 3.41 -17.45
N LEU A 96 -16.77 2.56 -18.43
CA LEU A 96 -15.41 2.18 -18.84
C LEU A 96 -15.25 2.51 -20.33
N ASP A 97 -14.33 3.40 -20.62
CA ASP A 97 -13.97 3.80 -21.97
C ASP A 97 -12.69 3.07 -22.44
N LYS A 98 -12.34 3.21 -23.72
CA LYS A 98 -11.04 2.77 -24.23
C LYS A 98 -9.98 3.82 -23.94
N GLN A 99 -8.75 3.39 -23.68
CA GLN A 99 -7.61 4.31 -23.53
C GLN A 99 -7.46 5.22 -24.78
N SER A 100 -7.14 6.50 -24.53
CA SER A 100 -6.86 7.46 -25.59
C SER A 100 -5.76 6.97 -26.54
N PRO A 101 -5.97 7.05 -27.86
CA PRO A 101 -4.92 6.73 -28.84
C PRO A 101 -3.64 7.58 -28.68
N ASP A 102 -3.76 8.82 -28.20
CA ASP A 102 -2.63 9.72 -27.98
C ASP A 102 -1.72 9.22 -26.84
N ILE A 103 -2.31 8.66 -25.78
CA ILE A 103 -1.54 8.03 -24.69
C ILE A 103 -0.92 6.71 -25.16
N ALA A 104 -1.65 5.91 -25.93
CA ALA A 104 -1.18 4.63 -26.46
C ALA A 104 0.10 4.79 -27.31
N MET A 105 0.22 5.86 -28.11
CA MET A 105 1.43 6.16 -28.89
C MET A 105 2.70 6.30 -28.03
N GLY A 106 2.58 6.69 -26.76
CA GLY A 106 3.73 6.84 -25.84
C GLY A 106 4.16 5.53 -25.17
N VAL A 107 3.25 4.57 -25.06
CA VAL A 107 3.39 3.37 -24.22
C VAL A 107 3.55 2.09 -25.03
N ASP A 108 2.99 2.02 -26.24
CA ASP A 108 3.02 0.81 -27.06
C ASP A 108 4.38 0.60 -27.75
N ASP A 109 4.85 -0.65 -27.74
CA ASP A 109 6.05 -1.06 -28.44
C ASP A 109 5.84 -0.95 -29.96
N GLY A 110 6.55 -0.04 -30.61
CA GLY A 110 6.64 0.02 -32.06
C GLY A 110 7.89 -0.72 -32.56
N ALA A 111 7.90 -1.17 -33.80
CA ALA A 111 9.03 -1.92 -34.41
C ALA A 111 10.41 -1.18 -34.32
N GLN A 112 10.43 0.08 -33.89
CA GLN A 112 11.63 0.92 -33.77
C GLN A 112 11.67 1.77 -32.49
N LYS A 113 10.71 1.59 -31.52
CA LYS A 113 10.62 2.43 -30.32
C LYS A 113 10.52 1.56 -29.07
N GLU A 114 11.44 1.80 -28.12
CA GLU A 114 11.40 1.21 -26.79
C GLU A 114 10.20 1.76 -26.01
N GLN A 115 9.54 0.93 -25.19
CA GLN A 115 8.41 1.34 -24.36
C GLN A 115 8.80 2.52 -23.46
N GLY A 116 8.15 3.65 -23.62
CA GLY A 116 8.30 4.82 -22.78
C GLY A 116 7.41 4.77 -21.52
N ALA A 117 7.61 5.73 -20.61
CA ALA A 117 6.73 5.91 -19.47
C ALA A 117 5.32 6.36 -19.94
N GLY A 118 4.29 5.80 -19.33
CA GLY A 118 2.89 6.11 -19.66
C GLY A 118 2.44 7.49 -19.22
N ASP A 119 3.20 8.14 -18.34
CA ASP A 119 2.98 9.51 -17.87
C ASP A 119 4.29 10.12 -17.40
N GLN A 120 4.28 11.44 -17.18
CA GLN A 120 5.29 12.10 -16.36
C GLN A 120 5.03 11.83 -14.89
N GLY A 121 6.07 11.90 -14.04
CA GLY A 121 5.86 11.80 -12.60
C GLY A 121 7.14 11.64 -11.81
N ILE A 122 6.99 11.74 -10.49
CA ILE A 122 8.03 11.46 -9.51
C ILE A 122 7.57 10.34 -8.59
N MET A 123 8.40 9.34 -8.39
CA MET A 123 8.09 8.17 -7.56
C MET A 123 9.15 8.00 -6.48
N PHE A 124 8.74 7.56 -5.32
CA PHE A 124 9.63 7.44 -4.18
C PHE A 124 9.65 6.02 -3.61
N GLY A 125 10.84 5.60 -3.21
CA GLY A 125 11.08 4.45 -2.38
C GLY A 125 11.70 4.87 -1.06
N TYR A 126 11.31 4.25 0.04
CA TYR A 126 11.90 4.48 1.36
C TYR A 126 12.18 3.16 2.05
N ALA A 127 13.24 3.12 2.84
CA ALA A 127 13.56 2.01 3.74
C ALA A 127 14.29 2.54 4.98
N THR A 128 14.11 1.84 6.09
CA THR A 128 14.79 2.09 7.36
C THR A 128 15.09 0.77 8.07
N ASN A 129 16.11 0.73 8.91
CA ASN A 129 16.49 -0.45 9.68
C ASN A 129 15.65 -0.65 10.97
N GLU A 130 14.54 0.05 11.12
CA GLU A 130 13.68 -0.02 12.30
C GLU A 130 12.97 -1.37 12.46
N THR A 131 12.66 -2.04 11.36
CA THR A 131 12.01 -3.36 11.34
C THR A 131 12.77 -4.33 10.43
N LYS A 132 12.53 -5.63 10.60
CA LYS A 132 13.12 -6.68 9.77
C LYS A 132 12.81 -6.50 8.28
N GLU A 133 11.62 -6.01 7.97
CA GLU A 133 11.13 -5.74 6.62
C GLU A 133 11.61 -4.41 6.06
N CYS A 134 12.46 -3.69 6.80
CA CYS A 134 12.95 -2.35 6.45
C CYS A 134 11.83 -1.32 6.28
N MET A 135 10.81 -1.39 7.14
CA MET A 135 9.69 -0.45 7.21
C MET A 135 9.76 0.41 8.48
N PRO A 136 9.14 1.60 8.47
CA PRO A 136 8.96 2.39 9.68
C PRO A 136 8.15 1.66 10.74
N LEU A 137 8.61 1.65 11.99
CA LEU A 137 7.98 0.94 13.09
C LEU A 137 6.54 1.40 13.35
N THR A 138 6.28 2.71 13.25
CA THR A 138 4.94 3.29 13.46
C THR A 138 3.91 2.73 12.49
N LEU A 139 4.26 2.63 11.21
CA LEU A 139 3.37 2.11 10.17
C LEU A 139 3.23 0.59 10.26
N ASP A 140 4.32 -0.12 10.47
CA ASP A 140 4.34 -1.58 10.60
C ASP A 140 3.40 -2.04 11.71
N LEU A 141 3.50 -1.41 12.89
CA LEU A 141 2.61 -1.70 14.01
C LEU A 141 1.15 -1.33 13.70
N SER A 142 0.91 -0.18 13.03
CA SER A 142 -0.43 0.24 12.65
C SER A 142 -1.09 -0.78 11.70
N HIS A 143 -0.38 -1.27 10.69
CA HIS A 143 -0.87 -2.32 9.80
C HIS A 143 -1.15 -3.64 10.53
N LYS A 144 -0.22 -4.10 11.34
CA LYS A 144 -0.32 -5.39 12.07
C LYS A 144 -1.51 -5.42 13.02
N LEU A 145 -1.80 -4.32 13.72
CA LEU A 145 -2.98 -4.21 14.58
C LEU A 145 -4.28 -4.48 13.81
N LEU A 146 -4.44 -3.89 12.63
CA LEU A 146 -5.65 -4.04 11.83
C LEU A 146 -5.71 -5.36 11.07
N GLN A 147 -4.58 -5.89 10.61
CA GLN A 147 -4.51 -7.24 10.04
C GLN A 147 -4.98 -8.29 11.06
N TYR A 148 -4.54 -8.15 12.30
CA TYR A 148 -4.94 -9.07 13.37
C TYR A 148 -6.42 -8.96 13.72
N LEU A 149 -6.96 -7.73 13.79
CA LEU A 149 -8.40 -7.49 13.95
C LEU A 149 -9.22 -8.15 12.83
N ALA A 150 -8.80 -7.96 11.57
CA ALA A 150 -9.45 -8.58 10.42
C ALA A 150 -9.40 -10.12 10.48
N GLN A 151 -8.28 -10.68 10.91
CA GLN A 151 -8.13 -12.12 11.13
C GLN A 151 -9.13 -12.62 12.19
N LYS A 152 -9.21 -11.97 13.35
CA LYS A 152 -10.16 -12.34 14.42
C LYS A 152 -11.61 -12.28 13.94
N ARG A 153 -11.96 -11.26 13.16
CA ARG A 153 -13.28 -11.11 12.55
C ARG A 153 -13.57 -12.22 11.53
N LYS A 154 -12.67 -12.48 10.58
CA LYS A 154 -12.86 -13.46 9.51
C LYS A 154 -12.90 -14.91 9.98
N THR A 155 -12.22 -15.23 11.07
CA THR A 155 -12.27 -16.56 11.70
C THR A 155 -13.47 -16.75 12.62
N ASN A 156 -14.35 -15.75 12.72
CA ASN A 156 -15.48 -15.72 13.64
C ASN A 156 -15.09 -15.94 15.11
N ALA A 157 -13.83 -15.68 15.45
CA ALA A 157 -13.36 -15.76 16.84
C ALA A 157 -14.05 -14.70 17.74
N VAL A 158 -14.49 -13.59 17.11
CA VAL A 158 -15.14 -12.46 17.78
C VAL A 158 -16.31 -11.97 16.92
N SER A 159 -17.53 -12.23 17.35
CA SER A 159 -18.76 -11.98 16.58
C SER A 159 -19.15 -10.50 16.47
N PHE A 160 -18.74 -9.67 17.43
CA PHE A 160 -19.10 -8.26 17.46
C PHE A 160 -18.25 -7.37 16.54
N LEU A 161 -17.13 -7.85 15.99
CA LEU A 161 -16.30 -7.06 15.08
C LEU A 161 -16.97 -6.88 13.71
N ARG A 162 -16.91 -5.65 13.18
CA ARG A 162 -17.36 -5.28 11.83
C ARG A 162 -16.16 -4.91 10.96
N PRO A 163 -16.33 -4.81 9.61
CA PRO A 163 -15.17 -4.69 8.71
C PRO A 163 -14.37 -3.40 8.80
N ASP A 164 -14.99 -2.26 9.12
CA ASP A 164 -14.32 -0.95 9.14
C ASP A 164 -13.53 -0.73 10.41
N SER A 165 -12.28 -0.34 10.27
CA SER A 165 -11.45 0.06 11.42
C SER A 165 -10.26 0.92 10.99
N LYS A 166 -9.76 1.69 11.96
CA LYS A 166 -8.58 2.55 11.83
C LYS A 166 -7.65 2.33 13.01
N SER A 167 -6.35 2.44 12.79
CA SER A 167 -5.34 2.44 13.83
C SER A 167 -4.36 3.59 13.65
N GLN A 168 -3.76 4.01 14.76
CA GLN A 168 -2.71 5.02 14.76
C GLN A 168 -1.71 4.65 15.85
N VAL A 169 -0.41 4.64 15.53
CA VAL A 169 0.65 4.37 16.49
C VAL A 169 1.63 5.53 16.51
N THR A 170 1.85 6.08 17.70
CA THR A 170 2.83 7.12 17.96
C THR A 170 4.02 6.52 18.68
N VAL A 171 5.21 6.70 18.15
CA VAL A 171 6.49 6.23 18.72
C VAL A 171 7.34 7.42 19.14
N GLU A 172 7.96 7.31 20.30
CA GLU A 172 8.98 8.24 20.78
C GLU A 172 10.35 7.83 20.26
N TYR A 173 11.00 8.78 19.58
CA TYR A 173 12.36 8.66 19.08
C TYR A 173 13.33 9.48 19.93
N VAL A 174 14.39 8.84 20.40
CA VAL A 174 15.46 9.49 21.16
C VAL A 174 16.77 9.33 20.40
N GLY A 175 17.39 10.44 20.04
CA GLY A 175 18.59 10.41 19.20
C GLY A 175 18.34 9.79 17.81
N GLY A 176 17.09 9.82 17.33
CA GLY A 176 16.70 9.23 16.04
C GLY A 176 16.37 7.72 16.09
N VAL A 177 16.45 7.09 17.28
CA VAL A 177 16.14 5.66 17.47
C VAL A 177 14.79 5.52 18.17
N ALA A 178 13.93 4.63 17.66
CA ALA A 178 12.65 4.27 18.29
C ALA A 178 12.90 3.69 19.69
N LYS A 179 12.20 4.23 20.71
CA LYS A 179 12.38 3.85 22.12
C LYS A 179 11.15 3.21 22.74
N ARG A 180 9.99 3.80 22.57
CA ARG A 180 8.75 3.33 23.15
C ARG A 180 7.55 3.80 22.33
N VAL A 181 6.45 3.10 22.48
CA VAL A 181 5.15 3.55 21.96
C VAL A 181 4.57 4.54 22.96
N ASP A 182 4.32 5.77 22.50
CA ASP A 182 3.72 6.83 23.32
C ASP A 182 2.19 6.76 23.33
N ALA A 183 1.59 6.45 22.17
CA ALA A 183 0.15 6.34 22.05
C ALA A 183 -0.28 5.31 21.01
N VAL A 184 -1.40 4.64 21.29
CA VAL A 184 -2.10 3.74 20.37
C VAL A 184 -3.55 4.18 20.28
N VAL A 185 -4.04 4.44 19.06
CA VAL A 185 -5.45 4.70 18.79
C VAL A 185 -5.99 3.55 17.96
N ILE A 186 -7.10 2.95 18.37
CA ILE A 186 -7.86 1.98 17.57
C ILE A 186 -9.32 2.40 17.58
N SER A 187 -9.88 2.60 16.38
CA SER A 187 -11.31 2.78 16.17
C SER A 187 -11.79 1.62 15.30
N THR A 188 -12.66 0.77 15.84
CA THR A 188 -13.20 -0.38 15.12
C THR A 188 -14.72 -0.38 15.15
N GLN A 189 -15.32 -0.62 13.99
CA GLN A 189 -16.74 -0.82 13.83
C GLN A 189 -17.15 -2.11 14.56
N HIS A 190 -18.28 -2.05 15.26
CA HIS A 190 -18.78 -3.15 16.09
C HIS A 190 -20.31 -3.31 16.00
N SER A 191 -20.82 -4.46 16.44
CA SER A 191 -22.25 -4.68 16.58
C SER A 191 -22.85 -3.81 17.70
N GLU A 192 -24.14 -3.58 17.65
CA GLU A 192 -24.83 -2.68 18.58
C GLU A 192 -24.89 -3.22 20.02
N ASP A 193 -24.83 -4.55 20.18
CA ASP A 193 -25.00 -5.29 21.42
C ASP A 193 -23.74 -5.38 22.30
N VAL A 194 -22.55 -5.05 21.77
CA VAL A 194 -21.31 -5.09 22.56
C VAL A 194 -21.14 -3.81 23.39
N THR A 195 -20.72 -3.98 24.65
CA THR A 195 -20.40 -2.84 25.52
C THR A 195 -19.02 -2.28 25.22
N GLN A 196 -18.82 -0.98 25.48
CA GLN A 196 -17.49 -0.36 25.34
C GLN A 196 -16.43 -0.97 26.26
N ALA A 197 -16.84 -1.46 27.44
CA ALA A 197 -15.95 -2.14 28.38
C ALA A 197 -15.42 -3.45 27.76
N THR A 198 -16.32 -4.30 27.25
CA THR A 198 -15.97 -5.58 26.59
C THR A 198 -15.08 -5.36 25.36
N LEU A 199 -15.43 -4.36 24.52
CA LEU A 199 -14.63 -4.01 23.35
C LEU A 199 -13.22 -3.55 23.74
N LYS A 200 -13.12 -2.67 24.74
CA LYS A 200 -11.84 -2.17 25.22
C LYS A 200 -10.98 -3.29 25.82
N GLU A 201 -11.53 -4.14 26.65
CA GLU A 201 -10.85 -5.32 27.22
C GLU A 201 -10.30 -6.22 26.10
N PHE A 202 -11.13 -6.59 25.14
CA PHE A 202 -10.70 -7.39 23.98
C PHE A 202 -9.54 -6.73 23.22
N ILE A 203 -9.64 -5.43 22.92
CA ILE A 203 -8.58 -4.72 22.17
C ILE A 203 -7.29 -4.66 22.96
N MET A 204 -7.36 -4.38 24.26
CA MET A 204 -6.17 -4.30 25.12
C MET A 204 -5.50 -5.67 25.28
N ASP A 205 -6.28 -6.69 25.67
CA ASP A 205 -5.75 -7.96 26.13
C ASP A 205 -5.47 -8.95 25.01
N GLN A 206 -6.16 -8.83 23.86
CA GLN A 206 -5.99 -9.78 22.75
C GLN A 206 -5.42 -9.17 21.47
N VAL A 207 -5.42 -7.85 21.31
CA VAL A 207 -4.90 -7.22 20.10
C VAL A 207 -3.60 -6.48 20.37
N ILE A 208 -3.61 -5.52 21.30
CA ILE A 208 -2.43 -4.69 21.58
C ILE A 208 -1.33 -5.53 22.21
N SER A 209 -1.65 -6.36 23.21
CA SER A 209 -0.68 -7.23 23.88
C SER A 209 -0.03 -8.26 22.96
N GLU A 210 -0.73 -8.70 21.90
CA GLU A 210 -0.21 -9.67 20.94
C GLU A 210 0.69 -9.01 19.88
N ILE A 211 0.34 -7.79 19.45
CA ILE A 211 0.99 -7.14 18.32
C ILE A 211 2.13 -6.22 18.73
N ILE A 212 1.97 -5.47 19.82
CA ILE A 212 3.00 -4.52 20.25
C ILE A 212 3.94 -5.20 21.24
N PRO A 213 5.25 -5.31 20.93
CA PRO A 213 6.21 -5.90 21.84
C PRO A 213 6.20 -5.23 23.23
N ALA A 214 6.14 -6.03 24.29
CA ALA A 214 6.00 -5.54 25.66
C ALA A 214 7.10 -4.54 26.08
N HIS A 215 8.32 -4.67 25.53
CA HIS A 215 9.42 -3.75 25.81
C HIS A 215 9.24 -2.34 25.22
N LEU A 216 8.30 -2.17 24.29
CA LEU A 216 7.94 -0.87 23.74
C LEU A 216 6.80 -0.19 24.50
N LEU A 217 6.14 -0.89 25.43
CA LEU A 217 5.05 -0.37 26.25
C LEU A 217 5.54 -0.03 27.66
N ASP A 218 5.03 1.06 28.24
CA ASP A 218 5.28 1.42 29.62
C ASP A 218 4.03 2.05 30.28
N LYS A 219 4.15 2.42 31.56
CA LYS A 219 3.07 3.05 32.31
C LYS A 219 2.56 4.40 31.76
N ASN A 220 3.34 5.01 30.88
CA ASN A 220 3.01 6.31 30.27
C ASN A 220 2.38 6.14 28.88
N THR A 221 2.34 4.91 28.32
CA THR A 221 1.68 4.64 27.04
C THR A 221 0.19 4.90 27.12
N LYS A 222 -0.32 5.70 26.19
CA LYS A 222 -1.73 6.11 26.14
C LYS A 222 -2.51 5.22 25.18
N PHE A 223 -3.69 4.79 25.58
CA PHE A 223 -4.56 3.96 24.75
C PHE A 223 -5.91 4.63 24.54
N TYR A 224 -6.27 4.83 23.26
CA TYR A 224 -7.52 5.43 22.83
C TYR A 224 -8.31 4.40 22.00
N ILE A 225 -9.24 3.72 22.65
CA ILE A 225 -10.06 2.67 22.02
C ILE A 225 -11.47 3.21 21.83
N ASN A 226 -11.92 3.34 20.57
CA ASN A 226 -13.19 3.95 20.21
C ASN A 226 -13.47 5.22 21.04
N PRO A 227 -12.61 6.26 20.95
CA PRO A 227 -12.69 7.39 21.89
C PRO A 227 -14.01 8.18 21.82
N THR A 228 -14.77 8.04 20.74
CA THR A 228 -16.11 8.60 20.59
C THR A 228 -17.21 7.76 21.26
N GLY A 229 -16.87 6.57 21.79
CA GLY A 229 -17.76 5.67 22.50
C GLY A 229 -18.50 4.67 21.62
N ARG A 230 -19.03 5.05 20.47
CA ARG A 230 -19.84 4.17 19.61
C ARG A 230 -19.36 4.27 18.16
N PHE A 231 -19.16 3.09 17.51
CA PHE A 231 -18.82 2.99 16.09
C PHE A 231 -19.59 1.82 15.46
N VAL A 232 -20.92 1.94 15.37
CA VAL A 232 -21.81 0.95 14.74
C VAL A 232 -22.02 1.27 13.27
N ILE A 233 -22.25 2.54 12.94
CA ILE A 233 -22.33 3.01 11.56
C ILE A 233 -20.90 3.23 11.05
N GLY A 234 -20.52 2.48 10.02
CA GLY A 234 -19.20 2.52 9.40
C GLY A 234 -19.24 1.98 7.98
N GLY A 235 -18.06 1.81 7.38
CA GLY A 235 -17.94 1.44 5.99
C GLY A 235 -18.58 2.45 5.05
N PRO A 236 -19.04 2.04 3.85
CA PRO A 236 -19.61 2.96 2.85
C PRO A 236 -20.88 3.70 3.30
N GLN A 237 -21.54 3.25 4.36
CA GLN A 237 -22.66 3.97 4.95
C GLN A 237 -22.18 5.16 5.79
N GLY A 238 -21.02 5.07 6.39
CA GLY A 238 -20.46 6.12 7.26
C GLY A 238 -19.66 7.18 6.49
N ASP A 239 -18.99 6.79 5.42
CA ASP A 239 -18.10 7.66 4.64
C ASP A 239 -18.00 7.18 3.19
N CYS A 240 -17.76 8.11 2.28
CA CYS A 240 -17.54 7.81 0.87
C CYS A 240 -16.08 7.40 0.64
N GLY A 241 -15.86 6.29 -0.09
CA GLY A 241 -14.54 5.81 -0.47
C GLY A 241 -14.22 6.03 -1.94
N LEU A 242 -12.96 6.34 -2.23
CA LEU A 242 -12.43 6.45 -3.58
C LEU A 242 -11.07 5.76 -3.68
N THR A 243 -10.77 5.22 -4.86
CA THR A 243 -9.46 4.67 -5.19
C THR A 243 -8.38 5.74 -5.02
N GLY A 244 -7.26 5.38 -4.38
CA GLY A 244 -6.09 6.25 -4.26
C GLY A 244 -6.18 7.36 -3.23
N ARG A 245 -7.10 7.28 -2.26
CA ARG A 245 -7.20 8.26 -1.16
C ARG A 245 -6.45 7.88 0.12
N LYS A 246 -5.76 6.75 0.14
CA LYS A 246 -4.95 6.27 1.27
C LYS A 246 -3.49 6.03 0.89
N ILE A 247 -2.96 6.86 -0.01
CA ILE A 247 -1.61 6.71 -0.59
C ILE A 247 -0.48 6.73 0.44
N ILE A 248 -0.64 7.42 1.55
CA ILE A 248 0.35 7.45 2.64
C ILE A 248 0.28 6.17 3.48
N VAL A 249 -0.92 5.64 3.72
CA VAL A 249 -1.13 4.31 4.34
C VAL A 249 -0.57 3.20 3.44
N ASP A 250 -0.71 3.33 2.13
CA ASP A 250 -0.22 2.37 1.13
C ASP A 250 1.30 2.33 1.07
N THR A 251 2.00 3.36 1.50
CA THR A 251 3.45 3.53 1.32
C THR A 251 4.24 3.53 2.63
N TYR A 252 4.54 4.68 3.21
CA TYR A 252 5.52 4.78 4.32
C TYR A 252 5.00 5.51 5.55
N GLY A 253 3.68 5.77 5.66
CA GLY A 253 3.07 6.37 6.86
C GLY A 253 3.60 7.77 7.21
N GLY A 254 4.10 8.52 6.21
CA GLY A 254 4.65 9.86 6.38
C GLY A 254 6.17 9.93 6.59
N HIS A 255 6.87 8.80 6.76
CA HIS A 255 8.33 8.78 6.89
C HIS A 255 9.07 9.04 5.58
N GLY A 256 8.53 8.59 4.46
CA GLY A 256 9.05 8.84 3.12
C GLY A 256 8.21 9.88 2.37
N ALA A 257 8.83 10.56 1.39
CA ALA A 257 8.12 11.41 0.46
C ALA A 257 7.16 10.59 -0.42
N HIS A 258 6.20 11.27 -1.05
CA HIS A 258 5.26 10.68 -2.00
C HIS A 258 5.09 11.57 -3.23
N GLY A 259 5.01 10.97 -4.42
CA GLY A 259 4.82 11.70 -5.67
C GLY A 259 3.37 12.08 -5.98
N GLY A 260 2.41 11.57 -5.22
CA GLY A 260 0.98 11.84 -5.38
C GLY A 260 0.22 10.78 -6.19
N GLY A 261 0.90 9.92 -6.97
CA GLY A 261 0.26 8.90 -7.79
C GLY A 261 -0.32 7.75 -6.96
N ALA A 262 -1.58 7.40 -7.21
CA ALA A 262 -2.22 6.21 -6.67
C ALA A 262 -1.70 4.93 -7.36
N PHE A 263 -1.75 3.79 -6.68
CA PHE A 263 -1.31 2.50 -7.21
C PHE A 263 -2.48 1.66 -7.74
N SER A 264 -3.50 1.46 -6.91
CA SER A 264 -4.61 0.55 -7.21
C SER A 264 -5.33 0.91 -8.49
N GLY A 265 -5.74 -0.12 -9.25
CA GLY A 265 -6.42 0.02 -10.52
C GLY A 265 -5.53 0.33 -11.72
N LYS A 266 -4.22 0.51 -11.54
CA LYS A 266 -3.25 0.83 -12.60
C LYS A 266 -2.43 -0.38 -13.00
N ASP A 267 -2.38 -0.69 -14.30
CA ASP A 267 -1.48 -1.71 -14.85
C ASP A 267 0.00 -1.25 -14.84
N PRO A 268 0.98 -2.16 -15.01
CA PRO A 268 2.41 -1.85 -14.87
C PRO A 268 2.99 -0.81 -15.84
N SER A 269 2.29 -0.45 -16.92
CA SER A 269 2.73 0.62 -17.82
C SER A 269 2.68 2.01 -17.16
N LYS A 270 1.88 2.14 -16.09
CA LYS A 270 1.78 3.34 -15.27
C LYS A 270 2.93 3.37 -14.28
N VAL A 271 3.90 4.24 -14.53
CA VAL A 271 5.12 4.38 -13.70
C VAL A 271 4.82 4.82 -12.25
N ASP A 272 3.69 5.48 -12.01
CA ASP A 272 3.21 5.76 -10.63
C ASP A 272 3.29 4.53 -9.75
N ARG A 273 2.90 3.37 -10.27
CA ARG A 273 2.92 2.10 -9.55
C ARG A 273 4.24 1.36 -9.76
N SER A 274 4.62 1.05 -10.98
CA SER A 274 5.76 0.19 -11.28
C SER A 274 7.09 0.80 -10.82
N ALA A 275 7.31 2.09 -11.05
CA ALA A 275 8.54 2.75 -10.62
C ALA A 275 8.58 3.04 -9.11
N ALA A 276 7.43 3.21 -8.44
CA ALA A 276 7.40 3.26 -6.97
C ALA A 276 7.82 1.91 -6.35
N TYR A 277 7.41 0.80 -6.95
CA TYR A 277 7.86 -0.54 -6.53
C TYR A 277 9.37 -0.73 -6.78
N ALA A 278 9.88 -0.29 -7.93
CA ALA A 278 11.31 -0.32 -8.20
C ALA A 278 12.11 0.56 -7.22
N ALA A 279 11.64 1.78 -6.93
CA ALA A 279 12.27 2.67 -5.97
C ALA A 279 12.30 2.05 -4.55
N ARG A 280 11.21 1.37 -4.13
CA ARG A 280 11.19 0.61 -2.86
C ARG A 280 12.22 -0.51 -2.85
N HIS A 281 12.32 -1.28 -3.92
CA HIS A 281 13.31 -2.36 -4.02
C HIS A 281 14.74 -1.83 -3.90
N VAL A 282 15.05 -0.71 -4.58
CA VAL A 282 16.34 -0.03 -4.45
C VAL A 282 16.61 0.36 -3.00
N ALA A 283 15.68 1.09 -2.38
CA ALA A 283 15.84 1.57 -0.99
C ALA A 283 16.04 0.42 -0.02
N LYS A 284 15.23 -0.65 -0.14
CA LYS A 284 15.33 -1.83 0.74
C LYS A 284 16.66 -2.54 0.61
N ASN A 285 17.16 -2.74 -0.61
CA ASN A 285 18.44 -3.40 -0.84
C ASN A 285 19.64 -2.56 -0.33
N ILE A 286 19.59 -1.22 -0.43
CA ILE A 286 20.61 -0.34 0.13
C ILE A 286 20.69 -0.48 1.65
N VAL A 287 19.55 -0.45 2.35
CA VAL A 287 19.48 -0.59 3.80
C VAL A 287 19.88 -2.00 4.24
N ALA A 288 19.36 -3.03 3.58
CA ALA A 288 19.68 -4.43 3.90
C ALA A 288 21.14 -4.78 3.63
N ALA A 289 21.80 -4.14 2.66
CA ALA A 289 23.22 -4.29 2.41
C ALA A 289 24.11 -3.57 3.47
N GLY A 290 23.51 -2.75 4.35
CA GLY A 290 24.20 -2.02 5.40
C GLY A 290 24.89 -0.73 4.93
N PHE A 291 24.54 -0.21 3.75
CA PHE A 291 25.11 1.04 3.23
C PHE A 291 24.47 2.29 3.80
N ALA A 292 23.25 2.20 4.33
CA ALA A 292 22.56 3.28 5.05
C ALA A 292 21.64 2.68 6.13
N GLU A 293 21.39 3.43 7.22
CA GLU A 293 20.40 3.05 8.23
C GLU A 293 18.99 3.33 7.71
N LYS A 294 18.84 4.36 6.89
CA LYS A 294 17.62 4.72 6.17
C LYS A 294 17.97 5.46 4.88
N CYS A 295 17.14 5.31 3.87
CA CYS A 295 17.31 6.07 2.64
C CYS A 295 15.97 6.33 1.93
N LEU A 296 15.94 7.42 1.19
CA LEU A 296 14.88 7.79 0.25
C LEU A 296 15.45 7.74 -1.16
N VAL A 297 14.76 7.05 -2.04
CA VAL A 297 15.07 6.99 -3.48
C VAL A 297 14.01 7.74 -4.24
N GLN A 298 14.40 8.64 -5.15
CA GLN A 298 13.51 9.29 -6.10
C GLN A 298 13.83 8.83 -7.52
N LEU A 299 12.80 8.45 -8.25
CA LEU A 299 12.82 8.24 -9.70
C LEU A 299 11.88 9.24 -10.34
N ALA A 300 12.27 9.84 -11.48
CA ALA A 300 11.43 10.75 -12.25
C ALA A 300 11.38 10.33 -13.70
N TYR A 301 10.21 10.46 -14.32
CA TYR A 301 9.99 10.12 -15.74
C TYR A 301 9.29 11.25 -16.48
N ALA A 302 9.52 11.30 -17.79
CA ALA A 302 8.76 12.10 -18.74
C ALA A 302 7.90 11.15 -19.60
N ILE A 303 6.71 11.58 -19.96
CA ILE A 303 5.80 10.79 -20.80
C ILE A 303 6.47 10.40 -22.11
N GLY A 304 6.33 9.14 -22.51
CA GLY A 304 6.90 8.61 -23.77
C GLY A 304 8.42 8.42 -23.78
N VAL A 305 9.13 8.70 -22.66
CA VAL A 305 10.58 8.51 -22.53
C VAL A 305 10.85 7.27 -21.68
N ALA A 306 11.72 6.39 -22.15
CA ALA A 306 12.04 5.14 -21.44
C ALA A 306 13.02 5.36 -20.28
N GLU A 307 14.08 6.14 -20.48
CA GLU A 307 15.06 6.43 -19.45
C GLU A 307 14.49 7.35 -18.36
N PRO A 308 14.74 7.09 -17.06
CA PRO A 308 14.39 8.04 -16.03
C PRO A 308 15.12 9.38 -16.22
N VAL A 309 14.37 10.48 -16.08
CA VAL A 309 14.93 11.85 -16.15
C VAL A 309 15.90 12.09 -14.98
N SER A 310 15.61 11.53 -13.82
CA SER A 310 16.51 11.60 -12.67
C SER A 310 16.41 10.35 -11.79
N VAL A 311 17.53 10.02 -11.13
CA VAL A 311 17.67 9.00 -10.10
C VAL A 311 18.46 9.62 -8.96
N MET A 312 17.87 9.71 -7.78
CA MET A 312 18.48 10.30 -6.59
C MET A 312 18.31 9.38 -5.38
N VAL A 313 19.39 9.25 -4.57
CA VAL A 313 19.36 8.60 -3.28
C VAL A 313 19.74 9.61 -2.20
N ASN A 314 18.82 9.85 -1.26
CA ASN A 314 19.08 10.59 -0.04
C ASN A 314 19.29 9.60 1.11
N ASP A 315 20.49 9.54 1.65
CA ASP A 315 20.88 8.65 2.74
C ASP A 315 20.69 9.28 4.13
N TYR A 316 20.15 10.46 4.22
CA TYR A 316 19.97 11.23 5.45
C TYR A 316 21.26 11.40 6.28
N GLY A 317 22.42 11.32 5.63
CA GLY A 317 23.72 11.37 6.29
C GLY A 317 24.06 10.11 7.09
N THR A 318 23.37 8.99 6.88
CA THR A 318 23.62 7.71 7.56
C THR A 318 24.53 6.77 6.78
N SER A 319 24.83 7.09 5.51
CA SER A 319 25.68 6.26 4.66
C SER A 319 27.17 6.54 4.87
N LYS A 320 27.98 5.48 4.82
CA LYS A 320 29.44 5.55 4.80
C LYS A 320 30.01 5.91 3.43
N VAL A 321 29.26 5.68 2.35
CA VAL A 321 29.72 5.92 0.97
C VAL A 321 29.15 7.21 0.38
N GLY A 322 28.03 7.71 0.89
CA GLY A 322 27.35 8.93 0.45
C GLY A 322 26.28 8.69 -0.64
N GLY A 323 25.26 9.54 -0.65
CA GLY A 323 24.09 9.43 -1.54
C GLY A 323 24.44 9.52 -3.02
N ASP A 324 25.40 10.35 -3.42
CA ASP A 324 25.85 10.50 -4.82
C ASP A 324 26.44 9.19 -5.38
N LYS A 325 27.29 8.53 -4.58
CA LYS A 325 27.85 7.23 -4.98
C LYS A 325 26.79 6.14 -4.99
N LEU A 326 25.84 6.17 -4.05
CA LEU A 326 24.69 5.26 -4.07
C LEU A 326 23.83 5.49 -5.32
N SER A 327 23.55 6.74 -5.69
CA SER A 327 22.81 7.06 -6.92
C SER A 327 23.51 6.53 -8.19
N THR A 328 24.85 6.63 -8.23
CA THR A 328 25.65 6.08 -9.32
C THR A 328 25.59 4.55 -9.38
N ALA A 329 25.71 3.88 -8.23
CA ALA A 329 25.58 2.43 -8.14
C ALA A 329 24.19 1.94 -8.55
N VAL A 330 23.14 2.67 -8.16
CA VAL A 330 21.75 2.35 -8.57
C VAL A 330 21.60 2.38 -10.08
N LYS A 331 22.08 3.42 -10.75
CA LYS A 331 22.07 3.53 -12.23
C LYS A 331 22.84 2.39 -12.93
N ALA A 332 23.87 1.88 -12.28
CA ALA A 332 24.69 0.79 -12.84
C ALA A 332 24.10 -0.60 -12.62
N LEU A 333 23.35 -0.82 -11.53
CA LEU A 333 22.91 -2.15 -11.08
C LEU A 333 21.44 -2.45 -11.33
N TRP A 334 20.58 -1.43 -11.55
CA TRP A 334 19.14 -1.60 -11.77
C TRP A 334 18.74 -1.20 -13.18
N GLY A 335 17.92 -2.03 -13.81
CA GLY A 335 17.17 -1.64 -14.99
C GLY A 335 15.96 -0.80 -14.58
N LEU A 336 16.00 0.48 -14.86
CA LEU A 336 14.96 1.44 -14.43
C LEU A 336 14.04 1.90 -15.56
N LYS A 337 14.17 1.35 -16.77
CA LYS A 337 13.21 1.57 -17.85
C LYS A 337 11.89 0.84 -17.54
N PRO A 338 10.71 1.38 -17.92
CA PRO A 338 9.42 0.76 -17.63
C PRO A 338 9.31 -0.72 -18.01
N ALA A 339 9.81 -1.10 -19.19
CA ALA A 339 9.83 -2.50 -19.63
C ALA A 339 10.71 -3.38 -18.73
N GLN A 340 11.91 -2.90 -18.37
CA GLN A 340 12.84 -3.62 -17.49
C GLN A 340 12.28 -3.81 -16.08
N ILE A 341 11.61 -2.79 -15.53
CA ILE A 341 10.91 -2.86 -14.25
C ILE A 341 9.81 -3.93 -14.30
N THR A 342 8.98 -3.88 -15.35
CA THR A 342 7.88 -4.83 -15.54
C THR A 342 8.37 -6.27 -15.61
N GLU A 343 9.45 -6.52 -16.35
CA GLU A 343 10.07 -7.83 -16.50
C GLU A 343 10.74 -8.29 -15.19
N HIS A 344 11.58 -7.44 -14.59
CA HIS A 344 12.35 -7.82 -13.38
C HIS A 344 11.46 -8.21 -12.20
N TYR A 345 10.35 -7.50 -12.00
CA TYR A 345 9.42 -7.79 -10.91
C TYR A 345 8.23 -8.66 -11.33
N ASP A 346 8.21 -9.15 -12.58
CA ASP A 346 7.14 -10.04 -13.10
C ASP A 346 5.74 -9.43 -12.92
N LEU A 347 5.60 -8.14 -13.27
CA LEU A 347 4.40 -7.35 -12.95
C LEU A 347 3.19 -7.63 -13.85
N LEU A 348 3.33 -8.41 -14.94
CA LEU A 348 2.21 -8.77 -15.82
C LEU A 348 1.35 -9.90 -15.26
N LYS A 349 1.73 -10.49 -14.12
CA LYS A 349 0.94 -11.54 -13.45
C LYS A 349 -0.07 -10.93 -12.47
N PRO A 350 -1.27 -11.52 -12.36
CA PRO A 350 -2.26 -11.11 -11.36
C PRO A 350 -1.69 -11.27 -9.95
N ARG A 351 -1.59 -10.17 -9.20
CA ARG A 351 -1.07 -10.13 -7.82
C ARG A 351 -1.51 -8.90 -7.05
N TYR A 352 -2.31 -8.06 -7.66
CA TYR A 352 -2.56 -6.70 -7.18
C TYR A 352 -3.62 -6.61 -6.09
N SER A 353 -4.64 -7.48 -6.12
CA SER A 353 -5.70 -7.50 -5.10
C SER A 353 -5.14 -7.67 -3.67
N VAL A 354 -4.05 -8.43 -3.49
CA VAL A 354 -3.43 -8.62 -2.16
C VAL A 354 -2.67 -7.40 -1.68
N THR A 355 -2.33 -6.46 -2.56
CA THR A 355 -1.59 -5.23 -2.22
C THR A 355 -2.52 -4.12 -1.74
N ALA A 356 -3.79 -4.18 -2.11
CA ALA A 356 -4.76 -3.10 -1.98
C ALA A 356 -5.21 -2.80 -0.53
N ALA A 357 -4.75 -3.55 0.47
CA ALA A 357 -4.98 -3.28 1.88
C ALA A 357 -3.72 -3.62 2.70
N TYR A 358 -3.51 -2.87 3.79
CA TYR A 358 -2.38 -3.07 4.73
C TYR A 358 -0.99 -2.81 4.13
N GLY A 359 -0.90 -1.88 3.17
CA GLY A 359 0.34 -1.42 2.56
C GLY A 359 0.87 -2.26 1.41
N HIS A 360 1.51 -1.59 0.46
CA HIS A 360 2.15 -2.20 -0.70
C HIS A 360 3.59 -2.65 -0.41
N PHE A 361 4.15 -2.27 0.74
CA PHE A 361 5.54 -2.50 1.11
C PHE A 361 5.68 -3.21 2.47
N GLY A 362 6.84 -3.82 2.70
CA GLY A 362 7.15 -4.52 3.95
C GLY A 362 6.48 -5.90 4.09
N ARG A 363 6.04 -6.51 2.99
CA ARG A 363 5.37 -7.81 2.97
C ARG A 363 6.24 -8.84 2.25
N THR A 364 6.30 -10.06 2.78
CA THR A 364 7.27 -11.08 2.34
C THR A 364 6.66 -12.26 1.58
N THR A 365 5.35 -12.21 1.28
CA THR A 365 4.74 -13.27 0.47
C THR A 365 5.17 -13.16 -1.00
N PRO A 366 5.10 -14.27 -1.78
CA PRO A 366 5.66 -14.33 -3.14
C PRO A 366 5.13 -13.28 -4.13
N GLU A 367 3.95 -12.73 -3.86
CA GLU A 367 3.32 -11.71 -4.70
C GLU A 367 4.09 -10.39 -4.68
N PHE A 368 4.78 -10.07 -3.58
CA PHE A 368 5.53 -8.81 -3.40
C PHE A 368 6.96 -8.94 -3.92
N THR A 369 7.11 -9.12 -5.22
CA THR A 369 8.40 -9.39 -5.87
C THR A 369 9.43 -8.26 -5.70
N TRP A 370 8.98 -7.02 -5.51
CA TRP A 370 9.81 -5.85 -5.23
C TRP A 370 10.35 -5.79 -3.78
N GLU A 371 9.98 -6.73 -2.94
CA GLU A 371 10.52 -6.86 -1.58
C GLU A 371 11.74 -7.81 -1.49
N LYS A 372 12.20 -8.39 -2.61
CA LYS A 372 13.37 -9.26 -2.66
C LYS A 372 14.67 -8.51 -2.31
N LEU A 373 15.65 -9.27 -1.81
CA LEU A 373 16.99 -8.76 -1.46
C LEU A 373 18.07 -9.26 -2.45
N ASP A 374 17.71 -9.40 -3.72
CA ASP A 374 18.53 -9.99 -4.77
C ASP A 374 19.63 -9.06 -5.30
N LYS A 375 19.69 -7.82 -4.84
CA LYS A 375 20.75 -6.86 -5.21
C LYS A 375 21.75 -6.56 -4.08
N VAL A 376 21.59 -7.18 -2.91
CA VAL A 376 22.48 -6.95 -1.74
C VAL A 376 23.93 -7.29 -2.07
N ASP A 377 24.18 -8.47 -2.64
CA ASP A 377 25.56 -8.91 -2.94
C ASP A 377 26.16 -8.08 -4.10
N ALA A 378 25.37 -7.78 -5.13
CA ALA A 378 25.82 -6.92 -6.22
C ALA A 378 26.21 -5.50 -5.75
N LEU A 379 25.50 -4.94 -4.77
CA LEU A 379 25.86 -3.66 -4.13
C LEU A 379 27.18 -3.77 -3.37
N LYS A 380 27.38 -4.84 -2.56
CA LYS A 380 28.62 -5.05 -1.83
C LYS A 380 29.82 -5.20 -2.77
N ASP A 381 29.67 -5.98 -3.83
CA ASP A 381 30.69 -6.18 -4.85
C ASP A 381 31.05 -4.88 -5.60
N TYR A 382 30.04 -4.02 -5.86
CA TYR A 382 30.25 -2.74 -6.52
C TYR A 382 31.14 -1.80 -5.70
N PHE A 383 30.97 -1.78 -4.36
CA PHE A 383 31.73 -0.92 -3.47
C PHE A 383 32.99 -1.57 -2.88
N SER A 384 33.25 -2.84 -3.15
CA SER A 384 34.50 -3.53 -2.75
C SER A 384 35.64 -3.36 -3.76
N LYS A 385 35.33 -2.83 -4.93
CA LYS A 385 36.29 -2.49 -6.01
C LYS A 385 36.78 -1.07 -5.83
#